data_45de88520eb273f1823ff8601671770c
#
_entry.id   45de88520eb273f1823ff8601671770c
#
_cell.length_a   1.000
_cell.length_b   1.000
_cell.length_c   1.000
_cell.angle_alpha   90.00
_cell.angle_beta   90.00
_cell.angle_gamma   90.00
#
_symmetry.space_group_name_H-M   'P 1'
#
loop_
_entity.id
_entity.type
_entity.pdbx_description
1 polymer ?
#
loop_
_entity_poly.entity_id
_entity_poly.type
_entity_poly.pdbx_seq_one_letter_code
_entity_poly.pdbx_strand_id
1 'polypeptide(L)'
;PAYPEDSRANIHRLTVPIAPGEATPILTGGLLPEGAEAIVREEHSRLYEGAEASSRPGVAAHLETQSSIHYLDMAEGFEPPAPGADIRHAGVELERGELLARHGDRISARMAAFLGMNGFDELPVYAPIPVRCAFTGNEVITFGVPAPGQVRDAFGGFMEHAIISAGCEARPSIRLADVESEFRTFLSTSTARVLVFTGGSSTSGVDLVRKVLNDMGATYLF
;
A
#
# COMPACT_ATOMS: atom_id res chain seq x y z
N PRO A 1 10.79 14.15 2.89
CA PRO A 1 10.99 15.54 3.21
C PRO A 1 11.28 15.61 4.70
N ALA A 2 12.52 16.08 5.04
CA ALA A 2 12.89 16.29 6.43
C ALA A 2 11.99 17.38 6.98
N TYR A 3 11.30 17.09 8.09
CA TYR A 3 10.58 18.09 8.85
C TYR A 3 11.61 19.15 9.31
N PRO A 4 11.26 20.45 9.29
CA PRO A 4 12.14 21.50 9.79
C PRO A 4 12.57 21.18 11.23
N GLU A 5 13.80 21.53 11.61
CA GLU A 5 14.33 21.29 12.97
C GLU A 5 13.44 21.87 14.06
N ASP A 6 12.68 22.91 13.77
CA ASP A 6 11.66 23.48 14.65
C ASP A 6 10.53 22.52 15.04
N SER A 7 10.23 21.50 14.22
CA SER A 7 9.20 20.52 14.58
C SER A 7 9.60 19.60 15.74
N ARG A 8 10.90 19.39 15.94
CA ARG A 8 11.42 18.61 17.10
C ARG A 8 11.28 19.38 18.42
N ALA A 9 11.42 20.70 18.38
CA ALA A 9 11.20 21.56 19.54
C ALA A 9 9.73 21.53 20.00
N ASN A 10 8.81 21.40 19.06
CA ASN A 10 7.37 21.31 19.37
C ASN A 10 6.98 19.98 20.01
N ILE A 11 7.64 18.87 19.70
CA ILE A 11 7.36 17.57 20.34
C ILE A 11 7.65 17.63 21.85
N HIS A 12 8.69 18.32 22.26
CA HIS A 12 9.00 18.53 23.70
C HIS A 12 7.99 19.44 24.42
N ARG A 13 7.35 20.39 23.71
CA ARG A 13 6.30 21.24 24.28
C ARG A 13 4.95 20.53 24.46
N LEU A 14 4.66 19.55 23.61
CA LEU A 14 3.43 18.76 23.64
C LEU A 14 3.30 17.86 24.89
N THR A 15 4.37 17.75 25.69
CA THR A 15 4.34 17.00 26.95
C THR A 15 4.10 17.89 28.20
N VAL A 16 4.00 19.21 28.04
CA VAL A 16 3.70 20.11 29.14
C VAL A 16 2.18 20.17 29.33
N PRO A 17 1.66 19.76 30.49
CA PRO A 17 0.24 19.89 30.81
C PRO A 17 -0.24 21.34 30.67
N ILE A 18 -1.46 21.53 30.21
CA ILE A 18 -2.11 22.83 30.16
C ILE A 18 -3.19 22.92 31.24
N ALA A 19 -3.31 24.11 31.84
CA ALA A 19 -4.32 24.40 32.87
C ALA A 19 -5.64 24.92 32.22
N PRO A 20 -6.76 24.91 32.95
CA PRO A 20 -7.98 25.54 32.48
C PRO A 20 -7.75 26.99 32.09
N GLY A 21 -8.21 27.40 30.94
CA GLY A 21 -8.00 28.74 30.39
C GLY A 21 -6.68 28.93 29.65
N GLU A 22 -5.88 27.86 29.49
CA GLU A 22 -4.66 27.86 28.67
C GLU A 22 -4.89 27.16 27.34
N ALA A 23 -4.12 27.53 26.32
CA ALA A 23 -4.05 26.87 25.03
C ALA A 23 -2.59 26.72 24.58
N THR A 24 -2.34 25.74 23.74
CA THR A 24 -1.05 25.55 23.09
C THR A 24 -1.23 25.21 21.62
N PRO A 25 -0.41 25.75 20.72
CA PRO A 25 -0.49 25.39 19.33
C PRO A 25 -0.12 23.93 19.11
N ILE A 26 -0.89 23.25 18.27
CA ILE A 26 -0.69 21.86 17.92
C ILE A 26 -0.82 21.69 16.40
N LEU A 27 0.00 20.82 15.84
CA LEU A 27 -0.10 20.42 14.43
C LEU A 27 -1.06 19.24 14.27
N THR A 28 -1.68 19.13 13.11
CA THR A 28 -2.51 17.97 12.76
C THR A 28 -1.72 16.65 12.97
N GLY A 29 -2.32 15.73 13.72
CA GLY A 29 -1.69 14.46 14.09
C GLY A 29 -0.75 14.55 15.30
N GLY A 30 -0.58 15.73 15.91
CA GLY A 30 0.21 15.92 17.14
C GLY A 30 -0.43 15.25 18.35
N LEU A 31 0.40 14.87 19.33
CA LEU A 31 -0.08 14.39 20.61
C LEU A 31 -0.66 15.55 21.41
N LEU A 32 -1.82 15.31 21.99
CA LEU A 32 -2.45 16.30 22.88
C LEU A 32 -1.69 16.37 24.21
N PRO A 33 -1.46 17.59 24.74
CA PRO A 33 -1.01 17.75 26.11
C PRO A 33 -2.08 17.27 27.11
N GLU A 34 -1.64 16.87 28.28
CA GLU A 34 -2.54 16.60 29.40
C GLU A 34 -3.31 17.86 29.77
N GLY A 35 -4.62 17.76 30.00
CA GLY A 35 -5.51 18.89 30.28
C GLY A 35 -6.20 19.48 29.05
N ALA A 36 -5.79 19.08 27.81
CA ALA A 36 -6.49 19.51 26.60
C ALA A 36 -7.84 18.79 26.46
N GLU A 37 -8.91 19.57 26.30
CA GLU A 37 -10.27 19.05 26.21
C GLU A 37 -10.86 19.11 24.81
N ALA A 38 -10.37 20.03 23.95
CA ALA A 38 -10.87 20.21 22.59
C ALA A 38 -9.81 20.89 21.71
N ILE A 39 -10.00 20.83 20.41
CA ILE A 39 -9.18 21.54 19.41
C ILE A 39 -9.97 22.75 18.89
N VAL A 40 -9.36 23.93 18.99
CA VAL A 40 -9.85 25.13 18.32
C VAL A 40 -9.12 25.24 16.97
N ARG A 41 -9.85 25.24 15.87
CA ARG A 41 -9.28 25.41 14.54
C ARG A 41 -8.81 26.85 14.35
N GLU A 42 -7.71 27.05 13.67
CA GLU A 42 -7.13 28.37 13.39
C GLU A 42 -8.15 29.31 12.73
N GLU A 43 -8.88 28.82 11.74
CA GLU A 43 -9.92 29.56 11.03
C GLU A 43 -11.14 29.97 11.90
N HIS A 44 -11.32 29.32 13.06
CA HIS A 44 -12.38 29.61 14.00
C HIS A 44 -11.89 30.44 15.20
N SER A 45 -10.64 30.90 15.17
CA SER A 45 -10.02 31.61 16.27
C SER A 45 -9.42 32.95 15.84
N ARG A 46 -9.18 33.81 16.78
CA ARG A 46 -8.42 35.05 16.65
C ARG A 46 -7.35 35.08 17.72
N LEU A 47 -6.14 35.42 17.31
CA LEU A 47 -5.00 35.55 18.21
C LEU A 47 -4.73 37.04 18.41
N TYR A 48 -4.58 37.46 19.67
CA TYR A 48 -4.28 38.83 20.08
C TYR A 48 -2.96 38.86 20.85
N GLU A 49 -2.12 39.86 20.56
CA GLU A 49 -0.85 40.07 21.27
C GLU A 49 -0.96 41.17 22.33
N GLY A 50 -0.25 40.98 23.47
CA GLY A 50 -0.03 42.01 24.47
C GLY A 50 -1.07 42.12 25.60
N ALA A 51 -0.75 42.98 26.58
CA ALA A 51 -1.54 43.13 27.83
C ALA A 51 -2.95 43.65 27.61
N GLU A 52 -3.22 44.39 26.55
CA GLU A 52 -4.56 44.90 26.22
C GLU A 52 -5.56 43.80 25.88
N ALA A 53 -5.09 42.64 25.42
CA ALA A 53 -5.92 41.51 25.11
C ALA A 53 -6.53 40.84 26.36
N SER A 54 -5.85 40.89 27.50
CA SER A 54 -6.31 40.27 28.76
C SER A 54 -7.58 40.91 29.37
N SER A 55 -7.90 42.13 28.97
CA SER A 55 -9.07 42.88 29.46
C SER A 55 -10.32 42.74 28.58
N ARG A 56 -10.29 42.00 27.49
CA ARG A 56 -11.43 41.79 26.60
C ARG A 56 -12.39 40.77 27.13
N PRO A 57 -13.70 41.06 27.20
CA PRO A 57 -14.69 40.05 27.50
C PRO A 57 -14.73 39.00 26.39
N GLY A 58 -14.69 37.72 26.74
CA GLY A 58 -14.79 36.61 25.79
C GLY A 58 -13.47 35.93 25.41
N VAL A 59 -12.33 36.41 25.94
CA VAL A 59 -11.04 35.69 25.72
C VAL A 59 -11.13 34.28 26.31
N ALA A 60 -10.98 33.28 25.42
CA ALA A 60 -11.18 31.88 25.77
C ALA A 60 -9.95 31.24 26.42
N ALA A 61 -8.75 31.66 26.04
CA ALA A 61 -7.52 31.02 26.51
C ALA A 61 -6.29 31.94 26.43
N HIS A 62 -5.31 31.64 27.25
CA HIS A 62 -4.00 32.27 27.32
C HIS A 62 -2.97 31.36 26.66
N LEU A 63 -2.10 31.91 25.81
CA LEU A 63 -1.09 31.18 25.06
C LEU A 63 0.28 31.84 25.25
N GLU A 64 1.17 31.14 25.93
CA GLU A 64 2.56 31.59 26.07
C GLU A 64 3.41 31.09 24.89
N THR A 65 4.08 32.01 24.18
CA THR A 65 5.13 31.72 23.23
C THR A 65 6.48 32.18 23.76
N GLN A 66 7.60 31.81 23.12
CA GLN A 66 8.95 32.13 23.61
C GLN A 66 9.23 33.63 23.82
N SER A 67 8.46 34.52 23.25
CA SER A 67 8.75 35.98 23.24
C SER A 67 7.54 36.86 23.50
N SER A 68 6.30 36.37 23.60
CA SER A 68 5.11 37.18 23.80
C SER A 68 3.96 36.36 24.38
N ILE A 69 3.09 37.09 25.12
CA ILE A 69 1.82 36.55 25.63
C ILE A 69 0.77 36.79 24.56
N HIS A 70 0.09 35.75 24.16
CA HIS A 70 -1.03 35.81 23.22
C HIS A 70 -2.31 35.37 23.94
N TYR A 71 -3.42 35.91 23.50
CA TYR A 71 -4.77 35.54 23.95
C TYR A 71 -5.55 35.01 22.75
N LEU A 72 -6.19 33.84 22.93
CA LEU A 72 -7.01 33.24 21.93
C LEU A 72 -8.49 33.52 22.24
N ASP A 73 -9.21 33.95 21.22
CA ASP A 73 -10.67 34.16 21.27
C ASP A 73 -11.33 33.46 20.08
N MET A 74 -12.62 33.21 20.19
CA MET A 74 -13.36 32.66 19.06
C MET A 74 -13.60 33.74 18.01
N ALA A 75 -13.48 33.38 16.71
CA ALA A 75 -13.86 34.27 15.62
C ALA A 75 -15.36 34.53 15.65
N GLU A 76 -15.76 35.67 15.14
CA GLU A 76 -17.18 36.09 15.11
C GLU A 76 -18.04 35.04 14.37
N GLY A 77 -19.13 34.61 15.03
CA GLY A 77 -20.02 33.57 14.52
C GLY A 77 -19.63 32.12 14.84
N PHE A 78 -18.54 31.95 15.60
CA PHE A 78 -18.12 30.61 16.08
C PHE A 78 -18.27 30.51 17.61
N GLU A 79 -18.70 29.34 18.03
CA GLU A 79 -18.77 29.01 19.47
C GLU A 79 -17.58 28.13 19.88
N PRO A 80 -17.19 28.11 21.15
CA PRO A 80 -16.19 27.20 21.68
C PRO A 80 -16.54 25.74 21.32
N PRO A 81 -15.54 24.94 20.89
CA PRO A 81 -15.81 23.55 20.56
C PRO A 81 -16.22 22.75 21.80
N ALA A 82 -17.11 21.80 21.64
CA ALA A 82 -17.45 20.85 22.67
C ALA A 82 -16.26 20.00 23.11
N PRO A 83 -16.19 19.53 24.35
CA PRO A 83 -15.17 18.60 24.79
C PRO A 83 -15.09 17.39 23.88
N GLY A 84 -13.87 16.99 23.48
CA GLY A 84 -13.61 15.93 22.53
C GLY A 84 -13.67 16.33 21.05
N ALA A 85 -14.06 17.57 20.73
CA ALA A 85 -14.14 18.03 19.34
C ALA A 85 -12.77 18.01 18.66
N ASP A 86 -12.73 17.46 17.45
CA ASP A 86 -11.54 17.28 16.60
C ASP A 86 -10.39 16.49 17.26
N ILE A 87 -10.67 15.75 18.33
CA ILE A 87 -9.74 14.86 19.02
C ILE A 87 -9.95 13.42 18.55
N ARG A 88 -8.88 12.80 18.09
CA ARG A 88 -8.84 11.37 17.79
C ARG A 88 -8.40 10.59 19.03
N HIS A 89 -9.32 9.89 19.65
CA HIS A 89 -9.00 9.07 20.81
C HIS A 89 -8.22 7.80 20.43
N ALA A 90 -7.38 7.31 21.35
CA ALA A 90 -6.70 6.03 21.19
C ALA A 90 -7.71 4.90 20.97
N GLY A 91 -7.43 4.01 20.01
CA GLY A 91 -8.30 2.88 19.69
C GLY A 91 -9.44 3.17 18.71
N VAL A 92 -9.65 4.43 18.29
CA VAL A 92 -10.76 4.77 17.36
C VAL A 92 -10.61 4.14 15.97
N GLU A 93 -9.39 3.90 15.53
CA GLU A 93 -9.11 3.25 14.24
C GLU A 93 -8.76 1.77 14.40
N LEU A 94 -8.11 1.42 15.50
CA LEU A 94 -7.63 0.07 15.78
C LEU A 94 -7.42 -0.09 17.29
N GLU A 95 -8.09 -1.07 17.87
CA GLU A 95 -7.88 -1.42 19.26
C GLU A 95 -6.71 -2.38 19.44
N ARG A 96 -6.04 -2.28 20.58
CA ARG A 96 -4.96 -3.20 20.90
C ARG A 96 -5.47 -4.64 21.04
N GLY A 97 -4.90 -5.55 20.23
CA GLY A 97 -5.31 -6.96 20.20
C GLY A 97 -6.33 -7.28 19.13
N GLU A 98 -6.79 -6.29 18.38
CA GLU A 98 -7.64 -6.52 17.21
C GLU A 98 -6.91 -7.32 16.14
N LEU A 99 -7.61 -8.31 15.58
CA LEU A 99 -7.05 -9.18 14.56
C LEU A 99 -7.11 -8.49 13.18
N LEU A 100 -5.97 -8.16 12.61
CA LEU A 100 -5.85 -7.43 11.34
C LEU A 100 -5.85 -8.34 10.11
N ALA A 101 -5.21 -9.50 10.22
CA ALA A 101 -5.13 -10.47 9.14
C ALA A 101 -5.00 -11.88 9.68
N ARG A 102 -5.48 -12.86 8.94
CA ARG A 102 -5.35 -14.28 9.23
C ARG A 102 -4.40 -14.95 8.24
N HIS A 103 -3.90 -16.10 8.62
CA HIS A 103 -3.19 -16.99 7.71
C HIS A 103 -4.05 -17.28 6.46
N GLY A 104 -3.50 -17.03 5.29
CA GLY A 104 -4.19 -17.18 4.02
C GLY A 104 -4.86 -15.91 3.47
N ASP A 105 -4.94 -14.85 4.26
CA ASP A 105 -5.49 -13.59 3.78
C ASP A 105 -4.53 -12.94 2.76
N ARG A 106 -5.12 -12.35 1.72
CA ARG A 106 -4.35 -11.60 0.72
C ARG A 106 -4.05 -10.19 1.24
N ILE A 107 -2.77 -9.86 1.36
CA ILE A 107 -2.34 -8.51 1.70
C ILE A 107 -2.44 -7.62 0.46
N SER A 108 -3.49 -6.81 0.40
CA SER A 108 -3.67 -5.79 -0.64
C SER A 108 -2.78 -4.58 -0.35
N ALA A 109 -2.57 -3.71 -1.35
CA ALA A 109 -1.84 -2.46 -1.17
C ALA A 109 -2.46 -1.57 -0.06
N ARG A 110 -3.80 -1.56 0.06
CA ARG A 110 -4.50 -0.85 1.14
C ARG A 110 -4.21 -1.45 2.51
N MET A 111 -4.23 -2.77 2.61
CA MET A 111 -3.90 -3.47 3.86
C MET A 111 -2.43 -3.23 4.24
N ALA A 112 -1.50 -3.30 3.30
CA ALA A 112 -0.10 -3.00 3.54
C ALA A 112 0.11 -1.57 4.06
N ALA A 113 -0.56 -0.58 3.47
CA ALA A 113 -0.51 0.80 3.95
C ALA A 113 -1.07 0.94 5.37
N PHE A 114 -2.21 0.29 5.67
CA PHE A 114 -2.81 0.30 6.99
C PHE A 114 -1.93 -0.35 8.05
N LEU A 115 -1.32 -1.48 7.72
CA LEU A 115 -0.38 -2.18 8.61
C LEU A 115 0.87 -1.32 8.87
N GLY A 116 1.47 -0.74 7.82
CA GLY A 116 2.63 0.16 7.96
C GLY A 116 2.33 1.39 8.81
N MET A 117 1.16 2.00 8.66
CA MET A 117 0.71 3.13 9.48
C MET A 117 0.58 2.76 10.97
N ASN A 118 0.30 1.48 11.28
CA ASN A 118 0.17 0.96 12.63
C ASN A 118 1.46 0.30 13.15
N GLY A 119 2.61 0.53 12.50
CA GLY A 119 3.93 0.13 12.98
C GLY A 119 4.34 -1.31 12.64
N PHE A 120 3.68 -1.94 11.67
CA PHE A 120 4.09 -3.25 11.16
C PHE A 120 5.02 -3.04 9.95
N ASP A 121 6.32 -3.02 10.19
CA ASP A 121 7.32 -2.83 9.13
C ASP A 121 7.51 -4.08 8.27
N GLU A 122 7.34 -5.27 8.86
CA GLU A 122 7.52 -6.55 8.21
C GLU A 122 6.40 -7.53 8.57
N LEU A 123 5.99 -8.33 7.60
CA LEU A 123 5.04 -9.43 7.77
C LEU A 123 5.56 -10.69 7.09
N PRO A 124 5.46 -11.86 7.75
CA PRO A 124 5.71 -13.13 7.08
C PRO A 124 4.59 -13.42 6.08
N VAL A 125 4.95 -13.53 4.82
CA VAL A 125 4.03 -13.85 3.72
C VAL A 125 4.53 -15.03 2.91
N TYR A 126 3.63 -15.71 2.21
CA TYR A 126 4.05 -16.72 1.24
C TYR A 126 4.78 -16.06 0.08
N ALA A 127 5.89 -16.67 -0.34
CA ALA A 127 6.56 -16.26 -1.56
C ALA A 127 5.63 -16.46 -2.78
N PRO A 128 5.58 -15.52 -3.72
CA PRO A 128 4.83 -15.70 -4.96
C PRO A 128 5.27 -16.96 -5.69
N ILE A 129 4.31 -17.70 -6.25
CA ILE A 129 4.61 -18.91 -7.03
C ILE A 129 5.24 -18.49 -8.35
N PRO A 130 6.46 -18.94 -8.69
CA PRO A 130 7.05 -18.66 -9.98
C PRO A 130 6.34 -19.45 -11.08
N VAL A 131 5.81 -18.73 -12.06
CA VAL A 131 5.09 -19.25 -13.24
C VAL A 131 5.84 -18.85 -14.49
N ARG A 132 5.99 -19.75 -15.43
CA ARG A 132 6.60 -19.48 -16.73
C ARG A 132 5.72 -19.97 -17.86
N CYS A 133 5.56 -19.14 -18.89
CA CYS A 133 4.82 -19.49 -20.10
C CYS A 133 5.76 -19.91 -21.24
N ALA A 134 5.33 -20.90 -22.01
CA ALA A 134 5.94 -21.26 -23.26
C ALA A 134 4.88 -21.26 -24.38
N PHE A 135 5.20 -20.60 -25.48
CA PHE A 135 4.36 -20.50 -26.66
C PHE A 135 4.92 -21.45 -27.71
N THR A 136 4.06 -22.25 -28.28
CA THR A 136 4.45 -23.24 -29.30
C THR A 136 3.74 -22.94 -30.59
N GLY A 137 4.36 -23.33 -31.69
CA GLY A 137 3.84 -23.17 -33.03
C GLY A 137 4.87 -22.48 -33.92
N ASN A 138 5.24 -23.15 -35.04
CA ASN A 138 6.19 -22.60 -36.01
C ASN A 138 5.63 -21.41 -36.79
N GLU A 139 4.29 -21.27 -36.79
CA GLU A 139 3.57 -20.14 -37.38
C GLU A 139 3.63 -18.86 -36.51
N VAL A 140 3.95 -18.96 -35.22
CA VAL A 140 3.91 -17.82 -34.28
C VAL A 140 5.18 -17.00 -34.40
N ILE A 141 5.05 -15.69 -34.63
CA ILE A 141 6.15 -14.73 -34.59
C ILE A 141 5.95 -13.71 -33.47
N THR A 142 7.05 -13.28 -32.86
CA THR A 142 7.00 -12.27 -31.74
C THR A 142 7.12 -10.85 -32.28
N PHE A 143 7.79 -10.60 -33.39
CA PHE A 143 8.03 -9.28 -33.97
C PHE A 143 7.79 -9.26 -35.48
N GLY A 144 7.55 -8.07 -36.02
CA GLY A 144 7.42 -7.87 -37.48
C GLY A 144 6.00 -8.07 -37.99
N VAL A 145 5.86 -8.02 -39.31
CA VAL A 145 4.59 -8.25 -40.03
C VAL A 145 4.52 -9.73 -40.36
N PRO A 146 3.42 -10.44 -40.01
CA PRO A 146 3.27 -11.84 -40.33
C PRO A 146 3.28 -12.08 -41.86
N ALA A 147 4.04 -13.04 -42.31
CA ALA A 147 3.96 -13.58 -43.67
C ALA A 147 2.70 -14.46 -43.83
N PRO A 148 2.30 -14.83 -45.06
CA PRO A 148 1.21 -15.77 -45.25
C PRO A 148 1.47 -17.09 -44.49
N GLY A 149 0.51 -17.51 -43.66
CA GLY A 149 0.61 -18.67 -42.78
C GLY A 149 1.28 -18.41 -41.42
N GLN A 150 1.70 -17.18 -41.15
CA GLN A 150 2.18 -16.78 -39.82
C GLN A 150 1.14 -15.98 -39.06
N VAL A 151 1.19 -16.06 -37.72
CA VAL A 151 0.39 -15.28 -36.81
C VAL A 151 1.29 -14.57 -35.79
N ARG A 152 0.87 -13.42 -35.34
CA ARG A 152 1.59 -12.70 -34.29
C ARG A 152 1.25 -13.22 -32.91
N ASP A 153 2.26 -13.36 -32.06
CA ASP A 153 2.05 -13.73 -30.67
C ASP A 153 1.20 -12.67 -29.97
N ALA A 154 0.02 -13.08 -29.50
CA ALA A 154 -0.88 -12.25 -28.71
C ALA A 154 -0.84 -12.62 -27.22
N PHE A 155 -0.27 -13.74 -26.86
CA PHE A 155 -0.36 -14.30 -25.52
C PHE A 155 0.84 -13.95 -24.63
N GLY A 156 2.02 -13.70 -25.19
CA GLY A 156 3.24 -13.46 -24.40
C GLY A 156 3.08 -12.37 -23.37
N GLY A 157 2.79 -11.17 -23.79
CA GLY A 157 2.58 -10.04 -22.88
C GLY A 157 1.33 -10.18 -22.02
N PHE A 158 0.24 -10.71 -22.59
CA PHE A 158 -1.00 -10.94 -21.84
C PHE A 158 -0.79 -11.91 -20.66
N MET A 159 -0.14 -13.03 -20.89
CA MET A 159 0.06 -14.07 -19.86
C MET A 159 0.94 -13.60 -18.72
N GLU A 160 2.00 -12.85 -19.00
CA GLU A 160 2.85 -12.29 -17.95
C GLU A 160 2.06 -11.35 -17.02
N HIS A 161 1.25 -10.45 -17.60
CA HIS A 161 0.38 -9.57 -16.81
C HIS A 161 -0.70 -10.33 -16.04
N ALA A 162 -1.30 -11.37 -16.64
CA ALA A 162 -2.29 -12.21 -15.97
C ALA A 162 -1.68 -12.95 -14.77
N ILE A 163 -0.47 -13.47 -14.90
CA ILE A 163 0.26 -14.14 -13.83
C ILE A 163 0.53 -13.16 -12.66
N ILE A 164 1.02 -11.96 -12.96
CA ILE A 164 1.26 -10.92 -11.96
C ILE A 164 -0.05 -10.53 -11.27
N SER A 165 -1.11 -10.34 -12.04
CA SER A 165 -2.43 -9.98 -11.51
C SER A 165 -3.02 -11.07 -10.62
N ALA A 166 -2.66 -12.32 -10.85
CA ALA A 166 -3.04 -13.45 -10.00
C ALA A 166 -2.21 -13.52 -8.68
N GLY A 167 -1.23 -12.61 -8.50
CA GLY A 167 -0.35 -12.59 -7.34
C GLY A 167 0.80 -13.61 -7.42
N CYS A 168 1.11 -14.11 -8.62
CA CYS A 168 2.23 -14.99 -8.89
C CYS A 168 3.45 -14.22 -9.42
N GLU A 169 4.61 -14.85 -9.42
CA GLU A 169 5.82 -14.32 -10.01
C GLU A 169 5.89 -14.74 -11.48
N ALA A 170 5.80 -13.79 -12.42
CA ALA A 170 5.97 -14.07 -13.82
C ALA A 170 7.46 -14.22 -14.16
N ARG A 171 7.86 -15.38 -14.70
CA ARG A 171 9.15 -15.59 -15.33
C ARG A 171 9.04 -15.23 -16.82
N PRO A 172 10.12 -14.73 -17.45
CA PRO A 172 10.09 -14.39 -18.87
C PRO A 172 9.55 -15.53 -19.72
N SER A 173 8.56 -15.21 -20.54
CA SER A 173 7.96 -16.15 -21.48
C SER A 173 8.97 -16.57 -22.56
N ILE A 174 8.78 -17.75 -23.12
CA ILE A 174 9.65 -18.28 -24.18
C ILE A 174 8.81 -18.83 -25.33
N ARG A 175 9.27 -18.62 -26.56
CA ARG A 175 8.77 -19.34 -27.71
C ARG A 175 9.59 -20.59 -27.92
N LEU A 176 8.94 -21.73 -28.05
CA LEU A 176 9.54 -23.02 -28.40
C LEU A 176 9.18 -23.37 -29.86
N ALA A 177 10.14 -23.82 -30.63
CA ALA A 177 9.84 -24.46 -31.91
C ALA A 177 9.19 -25.83 -31.66
N ASP A 178 8.49 -26.36 -32.67
CA ASP A 178 7.88 -27.70 -32.59
C ASP A 178 8.94 -28.80 -32.71
N VAL A 179 9.91 -28.77 -31.79
CA VAL A 179 11.07 -29.68 -31.73
C VAL A 179 11.15 -30.30 -30.35
N GLU A 180 11.05 -31.61 -30.25
CA GLU A 180 11.00 -32.36 -29.01
C GLU A 180 12.12 -32.01 -28.01
N SER A 181 13.34 -31.83 -28.51
CA SER A 181 14.51 -31.51 -27.67
C SER A 181 14.39 -30.15 -27.00
N GLU A 182 13.75 -29.17 -27.64
CA GLU A 182 13.50 -27.85 -27.00
C GLU A 182 12.52 -27.95 -25.82
N PHE A 183 11.46 -28.73 -26.01
CA PHE A 183 10.49 -28.98 -24.89
C PHE A 183 11.16 -29.71 -23.75
N ARG A 184 11.94 -30.75 -24.01
CA ARG A 184 12.67 -31.49 -22.95
C ARG A 184 13.64 -30.59 -22.22
N THR A 185 14.39 -29.77 -22.94
CA THR A 185 15.32 -28.81 -22.36
C THR A 185 14.57 -27.78 -21.50
N PHE A 186 13.50 -27.20 -22.02
CA PHE A 186 12.68 -26.25 -21.28
C PHE A 186 12.12 -26.83 -19.97
N LEU A 187 11.55 -28.02 -20.02
CA LEU A 187 11.00 -28.70 -18.85
C LEU A 187 12.07 -29.07 -17.82
N SER A 188 13.23 -29.53 -18.25
CA SER A 188 14.31 -29.95 -17.34
C SER A 188 15.11 -28.80 -16.75
N THR A 189 15.14 -27.64 -17.41
CA THR A 189 15.90 -26.46 -16.96
C THR A 189 15.05 -25.39 -16.29
N SER A 190 13.73 -25.48 -16.38
CA SER A 190 12.85 -24.49 -15.77
C SER A 190 12.85 -24.58 -14.26
N THR A 191 13.05 -23.45 -13.59
CA THR A 191 12.94 -23.29 -12.14
C THR A 191 11.57 -22.84 -11.68
N ALA A 192 10.63 -22.62 -12.61
CA ALA A 192 9.25 -22.28 -12.31
C ALA A 192 8.51 -23.47 -11.71
N ARG A 193 7.64 -23.20 -10.75
CA ARG A 193 6.80 -24.24 -10.13
C ARG A 193 5.56 -24.57 -10.96
N VAL A 194 5.14 -23.64 -11.79
CA VAL A 194 4.02 -23.79 -12.73
C VAL A 194 4.51 -23.43 -14.12
N LEU A 195 4.22 -24.29 -15.08
CA LEU A 195 4.49 -24.07 -16.50
C LEU A 195 3.17 -24.01 -17.25
N VAL A 196 2.99 -22.97 -18.05
CA VAL A 196 1.81 -22.78 -18.89
C VAL A 196 2.22 -22.87 -20.36
N PHE A 197 1.57 -23.74 -21.09
CA PHE A 197 1.80 -23.89 -22.52
C PHE A 197 0.60 -23.34 -23.30
N THR A 198 0.87 -22.60 -24.36
CA THR A 198 -0.14 -22.23 -25.34
C THR A 198 0.21 -22.89 -26.68
N GLY A 199 -0.73 -23.54 -27.32
CA GLY A 199 -0.51 -24.40 -28.46
C GLY A 199 -0.17 -25.84 -28.04
N GLY A 200 -0.11 -26.74 -29.01
CA GLY A 200 0.21 -28.15 -28.78
C GLY A 200 -0.82 -28.95 -27.99
N SER A 201 -2.04 -28.42 -27.82
CA SER A 201 -3.12 -29.06 -27.07
C SER A 201 -4.10 -29.85 -27.96
N SER A 202 -3.80 -29.95 -29.25
CA SER A 202 -4.65 -30.64 -30.21
C SER A 202 -4.51 -32.15 -30.08
N THR A 203 -5.62 -32.87 -30.27
CA THR A 203 -5.63 -34.33 -30.38
C THR A 203 -5.10 -34.86 -31.72
N SER A 204 -4.68 -33.97 -32.65
CA SER A 204 -3.96 -34.33 -33.86
C SER A 204 -2.59 -34.87 -33.51
N GLY A 205 -2.11 -35.90 -34.20
CA GLY A 205 -0.91 -36.66 -33.87
C GLY A 205 0.44 -35.92 -33.86
N VAL A 206 0.42 -34.57 -33.72
CA VAL A 206 1.58 -33.66 -33.68
C VAL A 206 1.68 -32.96 -32.29
N ASP A 207 0.94 -33.42 -31.27
CA ASP A 207 1.02 -32.82 -29.93
C ASP A 207 2.32 -33.21 -29.21
N LEU A 208 3.38 -32.45 -29.52
CA LEU A 208 4.69 -32.64 -28.91
C LEU A 208 4.69 -32.42 -27.40
N VAL A 209 3.88 -31.47 -26.89
CA VAL A 209 3.79 -31.15 -25.44
C VAL A 209 3.32 -32.39 -24.72
N ARG A 210 2.19 -32.96 -25.14
CA ARG A 210 1.59 -34.13 -24.52
C ARG A 210 2.50 -35.36 -24.59
N LYS A 211 3.13 -35.57 -25.74
CA LYS A 211 4.10 -36.67 -25.91
C LYS A 211 5.25 -36.54 -24.92
N VAL A 212 5.90 -35.37 -24.85
CA VAL A 212 7.06 -35.16 -23.99
C VAL A 212 6.67 -35.28 -22.52
N LEU A 213 5.53 -34.74 -22.12
CA LEU A 213 5.03 -34.86 -20.72
C LEU A 213 4.80 -36.34 -20.38
N ASN A 214 4.16 -37.12 -21.24
CA ASN A 214 3.97 -38.56 -21.02
C ASN A 214 5.30 -39.29 -20.87
N ASP A 215 6.25 -39.04 -21.77
CA ASP A 215 7.58 -39.67 -21.73
C ASP A 215 8.36 -39.29 -20.44
N MET A 216 8.10 -38.11 -19.87
CA MET A 216 8.70 -37.64 -18.60
C MET A 216 7.92 -38.11 -17.37
N GLY A 217 6.86 -38.89 -17.52
CA GLY A 217 6.09 -39.46 -16.42
C GLY A 217 5.11 -38.48 -15.77
N ALA A 218 4.62 -37.49 -16.51
CA ALA A 218 3.61 -36.58 -16.00
C ALA A 218 2.29 -37.30 -15.67
N THR A 219 1.68 -36.93 -14.57
CA THR A 219 0.35 -37.42 -14.18
C THR A 219 -0.71 -36.42 -14.59
N TYR A 220 -1.74 -36.87 -15.28
CA TYR A 220 -2.90 -36.06 -15.62
C TYR A 220 -3.92 -36.10 -14.51
N LEU A 221 -4.44 -34.95 -14.10
CA LEU A 221 -5.41 -34.83 -13.01
C LEU A 221 -6.86 -34.81 -13.53
N PHE A 222 -7.08 -34.55 -14.83
CA PHE A 222 -8.37 -34.50 -15.51
C PHE A 222 -8.24 -34.66 -17.02
#